data_6afca0e213e161edcb365622f0162ae8
#
_entry.id   6afca0e213e161edcb365622f0162ae8
#
_cell.length_a   1.000
_cell.length_b   1.000
_cell.length_c   1.000
_cell.angle_alpha   90.00
_cell.angle_beta   90.00
_cell.angle_gamma   90.00
#
_symmetry.space_group_name_H-M   'P 1'
#
loop_
_entity.id
_entity.type
_entity.pdbx_description
1 polymer ?
#
loop_
_entity_poly.entity_id
_entity_poly.type
_entity_poly.pdbx_seq_one_letter_code
_entity_poly.pdbx_strand_id
1 'polypeptide(L)'
;MPYQYSETGLELQDQVRRYMEAFVYPNEELYYSQLEGSTDGYPSVMGKLKAAAVERGLWNLFLPDLEPHHPGTKLSNVDYAPISEALGRVGFASEALNCSAPDTGNMEIIHKYGTDRVKATWLDPLLAGEIRSAFSMTEPDVASSDATNIGLRIERTPSGYVLNGRKWFSSGAASPRCKVLVVMGVTDPEGPPHLRQSMVVVPLDTPGVSIGMLPSVFGYSEVGGHPEVVYRDVKIPSDHLLGQEGGGFAIAQARLGPGRIHHCMRSIGVAERALELMVSRSLERHAFGSSLAHKGLIQDWIAESRIAIDMAREYVMKAAHLMDTVGSKAAATEISGIKVAVPRMALEVIDRAIQVHGAAGVTQFTPLAHMYAGMRTLRIADGPDEVHKMTIARREIRRHQPAFRMGSKS
;
A
#
# COMPACT_ATOMS: atom_id res chain seq x y z
N MET A 1 -11.67 9.43 -24.48
CA MET A 1 -10.71 8.82 -23.54
C MET A 1 -10.62 7.34 -23.85
N PRO A 2 -9.45 6.72 -23.80
CA PRO A 2 -9.30 5.28 -24.08
C PRO A 2 -9.87 4.39 -22.95
N TYR A 3 -10.16 4.96 -21.77
CA TYR A 3 -10.67 4.24 -20.62
C TYR A 3 -12.16 4.49 -20.45
N GLN A 4 -12.95 3.42 -20.45
CA GLN A 4 -14.38 3.50 -20.17
C GLN A 4 -14.63 2.96 -18.78
N TYR A 5 -15.25 3.77 -17.94
CA TYR A 5 -15.75 3.33 -16.64
C TYR A 5 -17.05 2.56 -16.82
N SER A 6 -17.26 1.54 -16.01
CA SER A 6 -18.57 0.89 -15.92
C SER A 6 -19.61 1.82 -15.25
N GLU A 7 -20.88 1.56 -15.47
CA GLU A 7 -21.97 2.29 -14.79
C GLU A 7 -21.83 2.17 -13.27
N THR A 8 -21.60 0.96 -12.77
CA THR A 8 -21.32 0.69 -11.35
C THR A 8 -20.09 1.46 -10.84
N GLY A 9 -19.02 1.53 -11.64
CA GLY A 9 -17.83 2.29 -11.31
C GLY A 9 -18.10 3.77 -11.13
N LEU A 10 -18.90 4.38 -12.02
CA LEU A 10 -19.29 5.79 -11.95
C LEU A 10 -20.17 6.09 -10.73
N GLU A 11 -21.15 5.22 -10.45
CA GLU A 11 -22.01 5.34 -9.27
C GLU A 11 -21.22 5.28 -7.97
N LEU A 12 -20.30 4.31 -7.85
CA LEU A 12 -19.47 4.14 -6.65
C LEU A 12 -18.47 5.29 -6.46
N GLN A 13 -17.94 5.86 -7.54
CA GLN A 13 -17.11 7.07 -7.45
C GLN A 13 -17.87 8.22 -6.80
N ASP A 14 -19.11 8.47 -7.21
CA ASP A 14 -19.93 9.52 -6.65
C ASP A 14 -20.32 9.23 -5.19
N GLN A 15 -20.72 8.00 -4.90
CA GLN A 15 -21.01 7.57 -3.52
C GLN A 15 -19.81 7.70 -2.59
N VAL A 16 -18.60 7.32 -3.04
CA VAL A 16 -17.37 7.49 -2.24
C VAL A 16 -17.05 8.96 -2.00
N ARG A 17 -17.22 9.85 -2.99
CA ARG A 17 -17.04 11.30 -2.75
C ARG A 17 -17.99 11.82 -1.67
N ARG A 18 -19.29 11.48 -1.77
CA ARG A 18 -20.27 11.85 -0.73
C ARG A 18 -19.93 11.26 0.65
N TYR A 19 -19.41 10.03 0.68
CA TYR A 19 -18.95 9.41 1.92
C TYR A 19 -17.75 10.17 2.52
N MET A 20 -16.78 10.57 1.70
CA MET A 20 -15.64 11.37 2.14
C MET A 20 -16.09 12.69 2.76
N GLU A 21 -17.02 13.39 2.12
CA GLU A 21 -17.56 14.66 2.60
C GLU A 21 -18.38 14.52 3.89
N ALA A 22 -19.24 13.51 3.97
CA ALA A 22 -20.16 13.34 5.09
C ALA A 22 -19.52 12.69 6.32
N PHE A 23 -18.53 11.81 6.13
CA PHE A 23 -18.00 10.95 7.20
C PHE A 23 -16.49 11.09 7.42
N VAL A 24 -15.68 11.20 6.38
CA VAL A 24 -14.22 11.15 6.55
C VAL A 24 -13.68 12.52 6.95
N TYR A 25 -13.90 13.56 6.16
CA TYR A 25 -13.38 14.89 6.44
C TYR A 25 -13.84 15.46 7.82
N PRO A 26 -15.11 15.33 8.22
CA PRO A 26 -15.54 15.84 9.53
C PRO A 26 -14.94 15.10 10.73
N ASN A 27 -14.43 13.89 10.53
CA ASN A 27 -13.86 13.06 11.60
C ASN A 27 -12.32 12.98 11.55
N GLU A 28 -11.66 13.73 10.69
CA GLU A 28 -10.21 13.65 10.52
C GLU A 28 -9.46 14.10 11.78
N GLU A 29 -9.82 15.25 12.35
CA GLU A 29 -9.22 15.75 13.59
C GLU A 29 -9.46 14.77 14.76
N LEU A 30 -10.69 14.27 14.88
CA LEU A 30 -11.03 13.28 15.90
C LEU A 30 -10.21 11.99 15.75
N TYR A 31 -10.01 11.51 14.52
CA TYR A 31 -9.20 10.32 14.26
C TYR A 31 -7.78 10.49 14.77
N TYR A 32 -7.10 11.58 14.40
CA TYR A 32 -5.71 11.80 14.80
C TYR A 32 -5.58 12.06 16.30
N SER A 33 -6.51 12.81 16.91
CA SER A 33 -6.56 13.00 18.36
C SER A 33 -6.72 11.67 19.12
N GLN A 34 -7.57 10.78 18.63
CA GLN A 34 -7.72 9.44 19.21
C GLN A 34 -6.50 8.56 18.99
N LEU A 35 -5.83 8.65 17.83
CA LEU A 35 -4.61 7.90 17.55
C LEU A 35 -3.48 8.27 18.52
N GLU A 36 -3.28 9.55 18.78
CA GLU A 36 -2.27 10.06 19.72
C GLU A 36 -2.59 9.69 21.18
N GLY A 37 -3.85 9.70 21.55
CA GLY A 37 -4.33 9.42 22.91
C GLY A 37 -4.63 7.94 23.21
N SER A 38 -4.53 7.06 22.23
CA SER A 38 -4.91 5.65 22.38
C SER A 38 -3.80 4.81 22.98
N THR A 39 -4.14 3.98 23.96
CA THR A 39 -3.23 2.99 24.56
C THR A 39 -3.05 1.75 23.69
N ASP A 40 -4.00 1.46 22.81
CA ASP A 40 -3.98 0.33 21.87
C ASP A 40 -3.70 0.76 20.41
N GLY A 41 -3.53 2.08 20.18
CA GLY A 41 -3.20 2.64 18.88
C GLY A 41 -4.31 2.49 17.83
N TYR A 42 -5.59 2.29 18.26
CA TYR A 42 -6.70 2.15 17.33
C TYR A 42 -7.82 3.17 17.63
N PRO A 43 -8.04 4.17 16.75
CA PRO A 43 -9.07 5.19 16.94
C PRO A 43 -10.49 4.60 16.93
N SER A 44 -11.26 4.84 17.96
CA SER A 44 -12.62 4.30 18.11
C SER A 44 -13.59 4.82 17.03
N VAL A 45 -13.34 6.02 16.49
CA VAL A 45 -14.12 6.59 15.39
C VAL A 45 -14.10 5.70 14.13
N MET A 46 -13.04 4.92 13.93
CA MET A 46 -12.93 4.01 12.79
C MET A 46 -14.07 2.98 12.74
N GLY A 47 -14.55 2.52 13.89
CA GLY A 47 -15.71 1.61 13.95
C GLY A 47 -16.98 2.23 13.34
N LYS A 48 -17.23 3.51 13.63
CA LYS A 48 -18.37 4.26 13.05
C LYS A 48 -18.22 4.47 11.56
N LEU A 49 -17.01 4.79 11.10
CA LEU A 49 -16.71 4.98 9.69
C LEU A 49 -16.91 3.68 8.91
N LYS A 50 -16.39 2.55 9.41
CA LYS A 50 -16.59 1.23 8.80
C LYS A 50 -18.07 0.84 8.72
N ALA A 51 -18.82 1.01 9.79
CA ALA A 51 -20.26 0.74 9.81
C ALA A 51 -21.01 1.56 8.74
N ALA A 52 -20.71 2.86 8.64
CA ALA A 52 -21.30 3.74 7.63
C ALA A 52 -20.92 3.37 6.19
N ALA A 53 -19.72 2.83 5.96
CA ALA A 53 -19.28 2.33 4.65
C ALA A 53 -20.03 1.05 4.27
N VAL A 54 -20.13 0.09 5.19
CA VAL A 54 -20.87 -1.18 4.98
C VAL A 54 -22.35 -0.91 4.67
N GLU A 55 -23.02 -0.04 5.45
CA GLU A 55 -24.42 0.34 5.23
C GLU A 55 -24.68 0.90 3.81
N ARG A 56 -23.66 1.51 3.20
CA ARG A 56 -23.72 2.12 1.86
C ARG A 56 -23.18 1.22 0.74
N GLY A 57 -22.82 -0.02 1.04
CA GLY A 57 -22.21 -0.93 0.06
C GLY A 57 -20.80 -0.52 -0.39
N LEU A 58 -20.13 0.37 0.34
CA LEU A 58 -18.77 0.85 0.05
C LEU A 58 -17.75 -0.03 0.78
N TRP A 59 -17.63 -1.30 0.40
CA TRP A 59 -16.80 -2.26 1.10
C TRP A 59 -16.01 -3.14 0.13
N ASN A 60 -14.73 -3.44 0.41
CA ASN A 60 -13.86 -4.30 -0.39
C ASN A 60 -13.83 -3.99 -1.89
N LEU A 61 -13.80 -2.73 -2.27
CA LEU A 61 -13.88 -2.27 -3.68
C LEU A 61 -12.59 -2.54 -4.49
N PHE A 62 -11.56 -3.06 -3.86
CA PHE A 62 -10.21 -3.22 -4.42
C PHE A 62 -9.95 -4.57 -5.10
N LEU A 63 -10.78 -5.59 -4.85
CA LEU A 63 -10.51 -6.98 -5.24
C LEU A 63 -11.24 -7.33 -6.55
N PRO A 64 -10.52 -7.38 -7.71
CA PRO A 64 -11.14 -7.66 -9.00
C PRO A 64 -11.62 -9.11 -9.15
N ASP A 65 -11.10 -10.03 -8.33
CA ASP A 65 -11.47 -11.45 -8.33
C ASP A 65 -12.45 -11.81 -7.19
N LEU A 66 -13.15 -10.82 -6.61
CA LEU A 66 -14.12 -11.02 -5.53
C LEU A 66 -15.21 -12.02 -5.97
N GLU A 67 -15.45 -13.02 -5.13
CA GLU A 67 -16.50 -14.02 -5.40
C GLU A 67 -17.89 -13.51 -4.94
N PRO A 68 -18.98 -13.99 -5.55
CA PRO A 68 -20.33 -13.47 -5.27
C PRO A 68 -20.81 -13.59 -3.81
N HIS A 69 -20.24 -14.51 -3.04
CA HIS A 69 -20.61 -14.72 -1.64
C HIS A 69 -19.79 -13.84 -0.67
N HIS A 70 -18.72 -13.23 -1.13
CA HIS A 70 -17.92 -12.32 -0.31
C HIS A 70 -18.54 -10.92 -0.24
N PRO A 71 -18.41 -10.22 0.90
CA PRO A 71 -18.88 -8.83 1.02
C PRO A 71 -18.06 -7.89 0.15
N GLY A 72 -18.71 -7.04 -0.63
CA GLY A 72 -18.07 -6.02 -1.46
C GLY A 72 -18.60 -5.98 -2.89
N THR A 73 -17.96 -5.15 -3.70
CA THR A 73 -18.29 -5.01 -5.13
C THR A 73 -17.06 -5.24 -5.99
N LYS A 74 -17.18 -6.16 -6.94
CA LYS A 74 -16.16 -6.46 -7.92
C LYS A 74 -16.01 -5.29 -8.90
N LEU A 75 -14.82 -4.70 -8.95
CA LEU A 75 -14.46 -3.61 -9.86
C LEU A 75 -13.20 -3.95 -10.66
N SER A 76 -13.09 -3.39 -11.87
CA SER A 76 -11.85 -3.35 -12.61
C SER A 76 -10.85 -2.40 -11.92
N ASN A 77 -9.55 -2.52 -12.24
CA ASN A 77 -8.56 -1.54 -11.77
C ASN A 77 -8.85 -0.13 -12.33
N VAL A 78 -9.39 -0.03 -13.53
CA VAL A 78 -9.82 1.24 -14.14
C VAL A 78 -10.95 1.87 -13.34
N ASP A 79 -11.97 1.12 -12.94
CA ASP A 79 -13.08 1.64 -12.12
C ASP A 79 -12.63 2.01 -10.70
N TYR A 80 -11.72 1.22 -10.12
CA TYR A 80 -11.22 1.44 -8.77
C TYR A 80 -10.24 2.62 -8.65
N ALA A 81 -9.54 2.99 -9.73
CA ALA A 81 -8.51 4.03 -9.70
C ALA A 81 -9.03 5.38 -9.15
N PRO A 82 -10.12 5.98 -9.67
CA PRO A 82 -10.64 7.25 -9.14
C PRO A 82 -11.23 7.12 -7.73
N ILE A 83 -11.74 5.95 -7.35
CA ILE A 83 -12.19 5.66 -5.99
C ILE A 83 -11.00 5.69 -5.04
N SER A 84 -9.93 4.99 -5.38
CA SER A 84 -8.70 4.93 -4.59
C SER A 84 -8.03 6.31 -4.51
N GLU A 85 -8.09 7.13 -5.58
CA GLU A 85 -7.64 8.52 -5.56
C GLU A 85 -8.43 9.33 -4.53
N ALA A 86 -9.76 9.25 -4.54
CA ALA A 86 -10.60 9.95 -3.56
C ALA A 86 -10.26 9.56 -2.12
N LEU A 87 -10.08 8.26 -1.85
CA LEU A 87 -9.67 7.74 -0.55
C LEU A 87 -8.26 8.19 -0.15
N GLY A 88 -7.36 8.36 -1.11
CA GLY A 88 -5.99 8.82 -0.88
C GLY A 88 -5.87 10.21 -0.27
N ARG A 89 -6.93 11.04 -0.36
CA ARG A 89 -6.96 12.40 0.19
C ARG A 89 -6.83 12.44 1.71
N VAL A 90 -7.21 11.37 2.42
CA VAL A 90 -7.09 11.24 3.88
C VAL A 90 -6.45 9.89 4.23
N GLY A 91 -5.38 9.90 5.01
CA GLY A 91 -4.51 8.74 5.24
C GLY A 91 -5.22 7.46 5.72
N PHE A 92 -6.26 7.59 6.53
CA PHE A 92 -7.02 6.45 7.06
C PHE A 92 -8.27 6.07 6.23
N ALA A 93 -8.66 6.86 5.23
CA ALA A 93 -9.94 6.66 4.54
C ALA A 93 -10.05 5.30 3.85
N SER A 94 -8.95 4.80 3.27
CA SER A 94 -8.95 3.47 2.65
C SER A 94 -9.26 2.36 3.66
N GLU A 95 -8.86 2.48 4.92
CA GLU A 95 -9.20 1.50 5.95
C GLU A 95 -10.69 1.51 6.30
N ALA A 96 -11.33 2.66 6.25
CA ALA A 96 -12.75 2.79 6.52
C ALA A 96 -13.63 1.96 5.54
N LEU A 97 -13.12 1.70 4.34
CA LEU A 97 -13.78 0.87 3.31
C LEU A 97 -13.15 -0.53 3.17
N ASN A 98 -12.31 -0.94 4.11
CA ASN A 98 -11.52 -2.18 4.05
C ASN A 98 -10.66 -2.32 2.79
N CYS A 99 -10.15 -1.19 2.28
CA CYS A 99 -9.35 -1.09 1.06
C CYS A 99 -7.90 -0.66 1.33
N SER A 100 -7.38 -0.87 2.55
CA SER A 100 -6.03 -0.42 2.93
C SER A 100 -5.00 -1.54 2.88
N ALA A 101 -3.75 -1.18 2.58
CA ALA A 101 -2.60 -2.05 2.79
C ALA A 101 -2.31 -2.21 4.31
N PRO A 102 -1.73 -3.35 4.74
CA PRO A 102 -1.27 -4.48 3.94
C PRO A 102 -2.37 -5.49 3.60
N ASP A 103 -3.57 -5.34 4.17
CA ASP A 103 -4.63 -6.36 4.10
C ASP A 103 -5.08 -6.63 2.66
N THR A 104 -5.22 -5.60 1.82
CA THR A 104 -5.64 -5.79 0.42
C THR A 104 -4.77 -6.80 -0.30
N GLY A 105 -3.44 -6.62 -0.28
CA GLY A 105 -2.53 -7.55 -0.94
C GLY A 105 -2.46 -8.92 -0.27
N ASN A 106 -2.66 -8.98 1.06
CA ASN A 106 -2.70 -10.25 1.78
C ASN A 106 -3.99 -11.03 1.45
N MET A 107 -5.14 -10.34 1.39
CA MET A 107 -6.42 -10.95 0.97
C MET A 107 -6.33 -11.49 -0.47
N GLU A 108 -5.73 -10.74 -1.40
CA GLU A 108 -5.53 -11.20 -2.79
C GLU A 108 -4.74 -12.50 -2.88
N ILE A 109 -3.62 -12.61 -2.16
CA ILE A 109 -2.80 -13.83 -2.24
C ILE A 109 -3.38 -15.00 -1.43
N ILE A 110 -4.06 -14.74 -0.31
CA ILE A 110 -4.77 -15.79 0.42
C ILE A 110 -5.93 -16.31 -0.42
N HIS A 111 -6.70 -15.42 -1.07
CA HIS A 111 -7.76 -15.81 -2.00
C HIS A 111 -7.23 -16.71 -3.13
N LYS A 112 -6.11 -16.35 -3.73
CA LYS A 112 -5.56 -17.04 -4.90
C LYS A 112 -4.80 -18.31 -4.56
N TYR A 113 -4.09 -18.35 -3.44
CA TYR A 113 -3.11 -19.40 -3.13
C TYR A 113 -3.38 -20.14 -1.81
N GLY A 114 -4.31 -19.67 -0.99
CA GLY A 114 -4.69 -20.30 0.26
C GLY A 114 -5.47 -21.60 0.06
N THR A 115 -5.27 -22.57 0.95
CA THR A 115 -6.15 -23.73 1.07
C THR A 115 -7.54 -23.31 1.54
N ASP A 116 -8.57 -24.13 1.36
CA ASP A 116 -9.93 -23.82 1.81
C ASP A 116 -9.97 -23.52 3.32
N ARG A 117 -9.18 -24.25 4.12
CA ARG A 117 -9.03 -24.00 5.55
C ARG A 117 -8.42 -22.62 5.84
N VAL A 118 -7.34 -22.25 5.14
CA VAL A 118 -6.70 -20.94 5.29
C VAL A 118 -7.66 -19.82 4.89
N LYS A 119 -8.43 -20.00 3.81
CA LYS A 119 -9.45 -19.03 3.38
C LYS A 119 -10.53 -18.87 4.44
N ALA A 120 -11.16 -19.95 4.88
CA ALA A 120 -12.21 -19.90 5.89
C ALA A 120 -11.72 -19.33 7.23
N THR A 121 -10.46 -19.61 7.60
CA THR A 121 -9.90 -19.14 8.89
C THR A 121 -9.48 -17.68 8.85
N TRP A 122 -8.92 -17.19 7.72
CA TRP A 122 -8.26 -15.89 7.66
C TRP A 122 -8.84 -14.95 6.62
N LEU A 123 -9.19 -15.42 5.42
CA LEU A 123 -9.72 -14.56 4.37
C LEU A 123 -11.12 -14.04 4.71
N ASP A 124 -12.00 -14.90 5.16
CA ASP A 124 -13.39 -14.51 5.47
C ASP A 124 -13.44 -13.42 6.55
N PRO A 125 -12.75 -13.56 7.73
CA PRO A 125 -12.73 -12.48 8.72
C PRO A 125 -11.96 -11.24 8.27
N LEU A 126 -10.97 -11.35 7.38
CA LEU A 126 -10.31 -10.18 6.76
C LEU A 126 -11.27 -9.44 5.83
N LEU A 127 -12.00 -10.15 4.98
CA LEU A 127 -13.02 -9.55 4.09
C LEU A 127 -14.20 -8.97 4.88
N ALA A 128 -14.56 -9.57 6.02
CA ALA A 128 -15.54 -8.99 6.95
C ALA A 128 -15.02 -7.77 7.72
N GLY A 129 -13.69 -7.51 7.68
CA GLY A 129 -13.05 -6.42 8.42
C GLY A 129 -13.01 -6.65 9.93
N GLU A 130 -13.18 -7.89 10.39
CA GLU A 130 -13.14 -8.29 11.80
C GLU A 130 -11.72 -8.31 12.34
N ILE A 131 -10.77 -8.71 11.52
CA ILE A 131 -9.33 -8.77 11.85
C ILE A 131 -8.52 -7.97 10.85
N ARG A 132 -7.23 -7.76 11.18
CA ARG A 132 -6.21 -7.22 10.29
C ARG A 132 -5.07 -8.23 10.12
N SER A 133 -4.24 -8.01 9.13
CA SER A 133 -3.07 -8.83 8.83
C SER A 133 -1.81 -7.97 8.69
N ALA A 134 -0.65 -8.62 8.65
CA ALA A 134 0.60 -7.98 8.27
C ALA A 134 1.38 -8.82 7.26
N PHE A 135 2.23 -8.14 6.47
CA PHE A 135 3.11 -8.80 5.51
C PHE A 135 4.55 -8.77 6.03
N SER A 136 5.09 -9.94 6.29
CA SER A 136 6.37 -10.15 6.98
C SER A 136 7.42 -10.68 6.00
N MET A 137 8.01 -9.76 5.21
CA MET A 137 8.97 -10.09 4.15
C MET A 137 10.36 -9.52 4.43
N THR A 138 10.43 -8.21 4.70
CA THR A 138 11.67 -7.45 4.86
C THR A 138 12.44 -7.90 6.11
N GLU A 139 13.77 -7.97 6.02
CA GLU A 139 14.66 -8.41 7.10
C GLU A 139 15.68 -7.34 7.45
N PRO A 140 16.09 -7.19 8.75
CA PRO A 140 17.09 -6.21 9.14
C PRO A 140 18.50 -6.57 8.66
N ASP A 141 18.79 -7.85 8.50
CA ASP A 141 20.15 -8.35 8.31
C ASP A 141 20.57 -8.47 6.83
N VAL A 142 19.62 -8.30 5.88
CA VAL A 142 19.86 -8.41 4.45
C VAL A 142 19.18 -7.29 3.65
N ALA A 143 19.72 -7.00 2.46
CA ALA A 143 19.09 -6.07 1.53
C ALA A 143 17.86 -6.73 0.88
N SER A 144 16.71 -6.65 1.54
CA SER A 144 15.46 -7.30 1.13
C SER A 144 14.82 -6.72 -0.15
N SER A 145 15.33 -5.62 -0.68
CA SER A 145 14.99 -5.12 -2.02
C SER A 145 15.40 -6.10 -3.13
N ASP A 146 16.42 -6.93 -2.88
CA ASP A 146 16.66 -8.17 -3.60
C ASP A 146 15.99 -9.31 -2.82
N ALA A 147 14.80 -9.70 -3.24
CA ALA A 147 14.00 -10.73 -2.55
C ALA A 147 14.68 -12.11 -2.52
N THR A 148 15.71 -12.34 -3.34
CA THR A 148 16.50 -13.58 -3.30
C THR A 148 17.45 -13.67 -2.11
N ASN A 149 17.66 -12.54 -1.38
CA ASN A 149 18.49 -12.48 -0.17
C ASN A 149 17.73 -12.80 1.13
N ILE A 150 16.41 -13.01 1.06
CA ILE A 150 15.61 -13.36 2.25
C ILE A 150 16.23 -14.58 2.94
N GLY A 151 16.45 -14.50 4.25
CA GLY A 151 17.20 -15.48 5.04
C GLY A 151 16.40 -16.19 6.13
N LEU A 152 15.18 -15.70 6.52
CA LEU A 152 14.34 -16.41 7.50
C LEU A 152 14.13 -17.85 7.04
N ARG A 153 14.42 -18.83 7.92
CA ARG A 153 14.32 -20.25 7.64
C ARG A 153 12.90 -20.76 7.86
N ILE A 154 12.43 -21.58 6.93
CA ILE A 154 11.19 -22.36 7.02
C ILE A 154 11.59 -23.83 6.79
N GLU A 155 11.70 -24.59 7.86
CA GLU A 155 12.16 -25.98 7.80
C GLU A 155 10.97 -26.93 7.84
N ARG A 156 10.93 -27.86 6.88
CA ARG A 156 9.90 -28.89 6.83
C ARG A 156 10.05 -29.89 7.98
N THR A 157 8.95 -30.26 8.58
CA THR A 157 8.85 -31.32 9.59
C THR A 157 7.74 -32.32 9.22
N PRO A 158 7.65 -33.49 9.87
CA PRO A 158 6.55 -34.42 9.59
C PRO A 158 5.15 -33.85 9.83
N SER A 159 5.02 -32.83 10.69
CA SER A 159 3.73 -32.22 11.07
C SER A 159 3.47 -30.87 10.43
N GLY A 160 4.39 -30.33 9.62
CA GLY A 160 4.28 -29.00 9.00
C GLY A 160 5.62 -28.31 8.83
N TYR A 161 5.74 -27.09 9.37
CA TYR A 161 6.95 -26.27 9.24
C TYR A 161 7.37 -25.67 10.58
N VAL A 162 8.67 -25.38 10.70
CA VAL A 162 9.26 -24.61 11.80
C VAL A 162 9.93 -23.37 11.22
N LEU A 163 9.62 -22.20 11.76
CA LEU A 163 10.17 -20.90 11.33
C LEU A 163 11.16 -20.38 12.36
N ASN A 164 12.32 -19.91 11.87
CA ASN A 164 13.34 -19.23 12.65
C ASN A 164 13.92 -18.04 11.90
N GLY A 165 13.95 -16.85 12.53
CA GLY A 165 14.50 -15.63 11.96
C GLY A 165 13.84 -14.35 12.47
N ARG A 166 14.16 -13.24 11.80
CA ARG A 166 13.64 -11.91 12.15
C ARG A 166 13.12 -11.20 10.90
N LYS A 167 12.03 -10.50 11.05
CA LYS A 167 11.46 -9.60 10.05
C LYS A 167 11.32 -8.22 10.67
N TRP A 168 11.33 -7.17 9.87
CA TRP A 168 11.01 -5.83 10.32
C TRP A 168 10.16 -5.09 9.28
N PHE A 169 9.70 -3.88 9.64
CA PHE A 169 8.73 -3.16 8.81
C PHE A 169 7.53 -4.03 8.42
N SER A 170 7.12 -4.93 9.35
CA SER A 170 5.88 -5.70 9.22
C SER A 170 4.69 -4.81 9.58
N SER A 171 4.35 -3.89 8.67
CA SER A 171 3.37 -2.83 8.92
C SER A 171 2.04 -3.38 9.43
N GLY A 172 1.53 -2.79 10.50
CA GLY A 172 0.28 -3.17 11.15
C GLY A 172 0.39 -4.34 12.14
N ALA A 173 1.54 -5.03 12.25
CA ALA A 173 1.65 -6.22 13.09
C ALA A 173 1.50 -5.96 14.60
N ALA A 174 1.78 -4.75 15.09
CA ALA A 174 1.56 -4.39 16.49
C ALA A 174 0.11 -3.92 16.78
N SER A 175 -0.78 -3.89 15.79
CA SER A 175 -2.19 -3.58 16.01
C SER A 175 -2.86 -4.71 16.81
N PRO A 176 -3.71 -4.40 17.80
CA PRO A 176 -4.48 -5.41 18.54
C PRO A 176 -5.45 -6.19 17.65
N ARG A 177 -5.77 -5.62 16.48
CA ARG A 177 -6.61 -6.25 15.46
C ARG A 177 -5.84 -7.17 14.50
N CYS A 178 -4.50 -7.09 14.46
CA CYS A 178 -3.68 -8.01 13.67
C CYS A 178 -3.76 -9.41 14.29
N LYS A 179 -4.18 -10.40 13.50
CA LYS A 179 -4.30 -11.79 13.95
C LYS A 179 -3.47 -12.75 13.13
N VAL A 180 -3.02 -12.31 11.96
CA VAL A 180 -2.33 -13.18 11.01
C VAL A 180 -1.21 -12.45 10.28
N LEU A 181 -0.10 -13.16 10.10
CA LEU A 181 1.07 -12.72 9.36
C LEU A 181 1.21 -13.56 8.08
N VAL A 182 1.44 -12.90 6.96
CA VAL A 182 1.90 -13.57 5.74
C VAL A 182 3.40 -13.47 5.69
N VAL A 183 4.10 -14.59 5.80
CA VAL A 183 5.54 -14.65 6.03
C VAL A 183 6.24 -15.28 4.83
N MET A 184 7.28 -14.61 4.32
CA MET A 184 8.17 -15.15 3.29
C MET A 184 9.49 -15.63 3.92
N GLY A 185 9.90 -16.87 3.62
CA GLY A 185 11.16 -17.43 4.12
C GLY A 185 11.72 -18.49 3.19
N VAL A 186 12.91 -19.01 3.51
CA VAL A 186 13.67 -19.98 2.72
C VAL A 186 13.32 -21.40 3.15
N THR A 187 12.78 -22.19 2.22
CA THR A 187 12.53 -23.63 2.39
C THR A 187 13.63 -24.48 1.77
N ASP A 188 14.23 -24.04 0.66
CA ASP A 188 15.32 -24.75 -0.04
C ASP A 188 16.51 -23.80 -0.29
N PRO A 189 17.51 -23.75 0.61
CA PRO A 189 18.65 -22.86 0.44
C PRO A 189 19.55 -23.19 -0.74
N GLU A 190 19.57 -24.45 -1.18
CA GLU A 190 20.40 -24.93 -2.28
C GLU A 190 19.70 -24.84 -3.63
N GLY A 191 18.41 -24.56 -3.65
CA GLY A 191 17.59 -24.44 -4.86
C GLY A 191 17.95 -23.23 -5.72
N PRO A 192 17.36 -23.14 -6.93
CA PRO A 192 17.52 -21.96 -7.80
C PRO A 192 17.05 -20.68 -7.10
N PRO A 193 17.71 -19.52 -7.29
CA PRO A 193 17.46 -18.29 -6.50
C PRO A 193 15.99 -17.85 -6.37
N HIS A 194 15.18 -18.03 -7.40
CA HIS A 194 13.76 -17.65 -7.40
C HIS A 194 12.82 -18.78 -6.93
N LEU A 195 13.35 -19.94 -6.56
CA LEU A 195 12.60 -21.10 -6.04
C LEU A 195 13.03 -21.49 -4.61
N ARG A 196 13.88 -20.69 -3.97
CA ARG A 196 14.33 -20.93 -2.59
C ARG A 196 13.28 -20.62 -1.55
N GLN A 197 12.43 -19.62 -1.84
CA GLN A 197 11.51 -19.06 -0.86
C GLN A 197 10.11 -19.64 -1.02
N SER A 198 9.47 -19.83 0.13
CA SER A 198 8.04 -20.15 0.23
C SER A 198 7.32 -19.06 1.00
N MET A 199 6.02 -19.06 0.91
CA MET A 199 5.17 -18.13 1.64
C MET A 199 4.16 -18.92 2.49
N VAL A 200 4.04 -18.52 3.76
CA VAL A 200 3.19 -19.21 4.73
C VAL A 200 2.34 -18.21 5.51
N VAL A 201 1.24 -18.69 6.03
CA VAL A 201 0.37 -17.96 6.96
C VAL A 201 0.72 -18.36 8.38
N VAL A 202 0.97 -17.38 9.26
CA VAL A 202 1.32 -17.60 10.67
C VAL A 202 0.35 -16.81 11.54
N PRO A 203 -0.43 -17.47 12.41
CA PRO A 203 -1.21 -16.75 13.43
C PRO A 203 -0.28 -15.95 14.34
N LEU A 204 -0.65 -14.71 14.67
CA LEU A 204 0.22 -13.82 15.46
C LEU A 204 0.46 -14.33 16.88
N ASP A 205 -0.49 -15.09 17.44
CA ASP A 205 -0.44 -15.69 18.78
C ASP A 205 0.27 -17.05 18.83
N THR A 206 0.85 -17.52 17.71
CA THR A 206 1.59 -18.78 17.67
C THR A 206 2.80 -18.72 18.62
N PRO A 207 2.99 -19.73 19.50
CA PRO A 207 4.15 -19.78 20.38
C PRO A 207 5.46 -19.62 19.62
N GLY A 208 6.33 -18.70 20.10
CA GLY A 208 7.59 -18.35 19.44
C GLY A 208 7.53 -17.12 18.54
N VAL A 209 6.33 -16.60 18.21
CA VAL A 209 6.16 -15.29 17.57
C VAL A 209 6.19 -14.21 18.64
N SER A 210 6.97 -13.15 18.40
CA SER A 210 6.99 -11.98 19.28
C SER A 210 7.19 -10.69 18.49
N ILE A 211 6.50 -9.63 18.91
CA ILE A 211 6.71 -8.27 18.42
C ILE A 211 7.94 -7.71 19.12
N GLY A 212 8.91 -7.26 18.33
CA GLY A 212 10.14 -6.64 18.80
C GLY A 212 10.10 -5.12 18.74
N MET A 213 11.20 -4.51 18.27
CA MET A 213 11.33 -3.06 18.17
C MET A 213 10.26 -2.46 17.27
N LEU A 214 9.70 -1.33 17.68
CA LEU A 214 8.72 -0.54 16.91
C LEU A 214 9.38 0.77 16.46
N PRO A 215 9.92 0.85 15.24
CA PRO A 215 10.51 2.09 14.74
C PRO A 215 9.43 3.14 14.43
N SER A 216 9.77 4.38 14.70
CA SER A 216 8.98 5.55 14.34
C SER A 216 9.44 6.06 12.96
N VAL A 217 8.51 6.28 12.05
CA VAL A 217 8.78 6.83 10.71
C VAL A 217 8.59 8.33 10.73
N PHE A 218 9.65 9.12 10.59
CA PHE A 218 9.65 10.58 10.74
C PHE A 218 9.02 11.10 12.05
N GLY A 219 9.02 10.29 13.09
CA GLY A 219 8.40 10.64 14.38
C GLY A 219 6.88 10.46 14.44
N TYR A 220 6.24 10.00 13.38
CA TYR A 220 4.78 9.76 13.36
C TYR A 220 4.41 8.38 13.90
N SER A 221 3.25 8.33 14.57
CA SER A 221 2.60 7.08 14.98
C SER A 221 1.58 6.65 13.91
N GLU A 222 1.54 5.35 13.64
CA GLU A 222 0.56 4.72 12.76
C GLU A 222 -0.08 3.52 13.46
N VAL A 223 -1.31 3.18 13.09
CA VAL A 223 -2.02 2.03 13.68
C VAL A 223 -1.22 0.75 13.46
N GLY A 224 -0.81 0.12 14.57
CA GLY A 224 0.04 -1.08 14.55
C GLY A 224 1.46 -0.87 14.05
N GLY A 225 1.86 0.35 13.70
CA GLY A 225 3.22 0.75 13.35
C GLY A 225 3.91 -0.16 12.34
N HIS A 226 5.25 -0.21 12.40
CA HIS A 226 6.11 -1.00 11.50
C HIS A 226 7.08 -1.90 12.30
N PRO A 227 6.59 -2.79 13.19
CA PRO A 227 7.45 -3.49 14.11
C PRO A 227 8.41 -4.48 13.47
N GLU A 228 9.44 -4.82 14.25
CA GLU A 228 10.15 -6.07 14.11
C GLU A 228 9.24 -7.23 14.57
N VAL A 229 9.31 -8.36 13.88
CA VAL A 229 8.68 -9.62 14.28
C VAL A 229 9.75 -10.70 14.36
N VAL A 230 9.85 -11.35 15.50
CA VAL A 230 10.84 -12.40 15.78
C VAL A 230 10.14 -13.76 15.80
N TYR A 231 10.75 -14.72 15.12
CA TYR A 231 10.27 -16.10 15.00
C TYR A 231 11.32 -17.02 15.65
N ARG A 232 10.95 -17.73 16.73
CA ARG A 232 11.81 -18.70 17.44
C ARG A 232 11.07 -20.02 17.56
N ASP A 233 11.52 -21.01 16.78
CA ASP A 233 10.93 -22.35 16.74
C ASP A 233 9.41 -22.34 16.54
N VAL A 234 8.93 -21.42 15.71
CA VAL A 234 7.49 -21.23 15.43
C VAL A 234 6.98 -22.37 14.58
N LYS A 235 6.09 -23.18 15.13
CA LYS A 235 5.53 -24.38 14.48
C LYS A 235 4.17 -24.06 13.86
N ILE A 236 4.03 -24.38 12.58
CA ILE A 236 2.75 -24.24 11.84
C ILE A 236 2.41 -25.55 11.10
N PRO A 237 1.11 -25.84 10.88
CA PRO A 237 0.67 -26.96 10.07
C PRO A 237 1.10 -26.84 8.60
N SER A 238 1.16 -27.95 7.88
CA SER A 238 1.54 -27.97 6.46
C SER A 238 0.56 -27.24 5.54
N ASP A 239 -0.71 -27.20 5.90
CA ASP A 239 -1.77 -26.53 5.14
C ASP A 239 -1.75 -24.98 5.27
N HIS A 240 -0.86 -24.42 6.11
CA HIS A 240 -0.56 -22.99 6.18
C HIS A 240 0.36 -22.50 5.04
N LEU A 241 0.87 -23.38 4.19
CA LEU A 241 1.61 -23.01 2.99
C LEU A 241 0.68 -22.36 1.96
N LEU A 242 1.06 -21.20 1.43
CA LEU A 242 0.40 -20.56 0.30
C LEU A 242 0.96 -21.11 -1.01
N GLY A 243 0.12 -21.72 -1.83
CA GLY A 243 0.50 -22.35 -3.08
C GLY A 243 1.38 -23.57 -2.87
N GLN A 244 2.62 -23.54 -3.37
CA GLN A 244 3.58 -24.64 -3.27
C GLN A 244 4.93 -24.19 -2.70
N GLU A 245 5.72 -25.10 -2.18
CA GLU A 245 7.11 -24.82 -1.81
C GLU A 245 7.90 -24.29 -3.00
N GLY A 246 8.77 -23.32 -2.74
CA GLY A 246 9.51 -22.61 -3.78
C GLY A 246 8.71 -21.55 -4.52
N GLY A 247 7.39 -21.44 -4.26
CA GLY A 247 6.51 -20.45 -4.89
C GLY A 247 6.54 -19.04 -4.30
N GLY A 248 7.25 -18.83 -3.19
CA GLY A 248 7.19 -17.58 -2.42
C GLY A 248 7.56 -16.32 -3.20
N PHE A 249 8.58 -16.40 -4.05
CA PHE A 249 8.98 -15.27 -4.90
C PHE A 249 7.87 -14.87 -5.88
N ALA A 250 7.27 -15.84 -6.56
CA ALA A 250 6.19 -15.60 -7.52
C ALA A 250 4.94 -15.02 -6.83
N ILE A 251 4.58 -15.56 -5.65
CA ILE A 251 3.46 -15.06 -4.83
C ILE A 251 3.73 -13.64 -4.37
N ALA A 252 4.96 -13.31 -3.91
CA ALA A 252 5.33 -11.95 -3.54
C ALA A 252 5.17 -10.97 -4.71
N GLN A 253 5.58 -11.34 -5.94
CA GLN A 253 5.37 -10.50 -7.11
C GLN A 253 3.88 -10.34 -7.49
N ALA A 254 3.08 -11.39 -7.34
CA ALA A 254 1.64 -11.34 -7.56
C ALA A 254 0.94 -10.36 -6.58
N ARG A 255 1.35 -10.35 -5.30
CA ARG A 255 0.87 -9.42 -4.27
C ARG A 255 1.28 -7.98 -4.54
N LEU A 256 2.56 -7.77 -4.86
CA LEU A 256 3.13 -6.43 -4.98
C LEU A 256 2.69 -5.71 -6.26
N GLY A 257 2.27 -6.41 -7.31
CA GLY A 257 1.80 -5.83 -8.56
C GLY A 257 0.61 -4.89 -8.36
N PRO A 258 -0.56 -5.40 -7.94
CA PRO A 258 -1.75 -4.60 -7.64
C PRO A 258 -1.50 -3.58 -6.52
N GLY A 259 -0.82 -3.96 -5.44
CA GLY A 259 -0.49 -3.07 -4.33
C GLY A 259 0.25 -1.80 -4.77
N ARG A 260 1.20 -1.91 -5.70
CA ARG A 260 1.93 -0.75 -6.27
C ARG A 260 1.00 0.21 -7.01
N ILE A 261 0.04 -0.31 -7.77
CA ILE A 261 -0.95 0.53 -8.49
C ILE A 261 -1.85 1.23 -7.49
N HIS A 262 -2.39 0.52 -6.50
CA HIS A 262 -3.24 1.10 -5.46
C HIS A 262 -2.53 2.20 -4.66
N HIS A 263 -1.24 2.03 -4.34
CA HIS A 263 -0.45 3.09 -3.72
C HIS A 263 -0.32 4.32 -4.62
N CYS A 264 -0.06 4.13 -5.92
CA CYS A 264 0.03 5.24 -6.87
C CYS A 264 -1.32 5.96 -7.06
N MET A 265 -2.43 5.23 -7.13
CA MET A 265 -3.78 5.82 -7.18
C MET A 265 -4.02 6.73 -5.96
N ARG A 266 -3.77 6.24 -4.75
CA ARG A 266 -3.89 7.05 -3.53
C ARG A 266 -2.97 8.25 -3.51
N SER A 267 -1.75 8.12 -4.03
CA SER A 267 -0.79 9.22 -4.08
C SER A 267 -1.24 10.39 -4.95
N ILE A 268 -2.05 10.15 -6.00
CA ILE A 268 -2.68 11.23 -6.77
C ILE A 268 -3.62 12.02 -5.85
N GLY A 269 -4.46 11.34 -5.06
CA GLY A 269 -5.36 11.99 -4.10
C GLY A 269 -4.64 12.80 -3.02
N VAL A 270 -3.50 12.31 -2.54
CA VAL A 270 -2.63 13.08 -1.62
C VAL A 270 -2.14 14.36 -2.28
N ALA A 271 -1.66 14.27 -3.52
CA ALA A 271 -1.16 15.43 -4.27
C ALA A 271 -2.27 16.45 -4.57
N GLU A 272 -3.47 15.98 -4.96
CA GLU A 272 -4.66 16.84 -5.16
C GLU A 272 -4.97 17.64 -3.89
N ARG A 273 -5.02 16.98 -2.74
CA ARG A 273 -5.30 17.66 -1.49
C ARG A 273 -4.21 18.67 -1.12
N ALA A 274 -2.94 18.32 -1.34
CA ALA A 274 -1.84 19.24 -1.09
C ALA A 274 -1.93 20.48 -1.99
N LEU A 275 -2.29 20.32 -3.27
CA LEU A 275 -2.52 21.43 -4.19
C LEU A 275 -3.69 22.32 -3.73
N GLU A 276 -4.80 21.74 -3.31
CA GLU A 276 -5.95 22.50 -2.79
C GLU A 276 -5.57 23.33 -1.55
N LEU A 277 -4.84 22.73 -0.60
CA LEU A 277 -4.33 23.42 0.57
C LEU A 277 -3.38 24.56 0.19
N MET A 278 -2.51 24.35 -0.79
CA MET A 278 -1.61 25.38 -1.33
C MET A 278 -2.39 26.55 -1.93
N VAL A 279 -3.41 26.27 -2.74
CA VAL A 279 -4.25 27.30 -3.37
C VAL A 279 -5.04 28.08 -2.32
N SER A 280 -5.73 27.39 -1.40
CA SER A 280 -6.50 28.02 -0.32
C SER A 280 -5.60 28.96 0.50
N ARG A 281 -4.46 28.46 0.95
CA ARG A 281 -3.49 29.26 1.71
C ARG A 281 -2.98 30.46 0.92
N SER A 282 -2.77 30.30 -0.38
CA SER A 282 -2.28 31.39 -1.25
C SER A 282 -3.30 32.53 -1.40
N LEU A 283 -4.58 32.22 -1.38
CA LEU A 283 -5.66 33.21 -1.44
C LEU A 283 -5.78 33.97 -0.12
N GLU A 284 -5.68 33.29 1.01
CA GLU A 284 -5.87 33.85 2.36
C GLU A 284 -4.68 34.66 2.83
N ARG A 285 -3.45 34.23 2.54
CA ARG A 285 -2.23 34.82 3.10
C ARG A 285 -1.75 36.03 2.31
N HIS A 286 -1.62 37.17 2.99
CA HIS A 286 -1.11 38.41 2.41
C HIS A 286 0.35 38.68 2.86
N ALA A 287 1.18 39.06 1.90
CA ALA A 287 2.56 39.50 2.13
C ALA A 287 3.01 40.49 1.05
N PHE A 288 3.78 41.48 1.42
CA PHE A 288 4.30 42.49 0.47
C PHE A 288 3.19 43.13 -0.37
N GLY A 289 2.11 43.56 0.29
CA GLY A 289 1.03 44.36 -0.31
C GLY A 289 -0.05 43.59 -1.09
N SER A 290 0.04 42.26 -1.25
CA SER A 290 -0.98 41.45 -1.93
C SER A 290 -1.09 40.04 -1.36
N SER A 291 -2.14 39.30 -1.74
CA SER A 291 -2.20 37.86 -1.41
C SER A 291 -1.06 37.10 -2.11
N LEU A 292 -0.68 35.95 -1.55
CA LEU A 292 0.35 35.10 -2.17
C LEU A 292 -0.05 34.64 -3.57
N ALA A 293 -1.37 34.47 -3.83
CA ALA A 293 -1.89 34.09 -5.15
C ALA A 293 -1.55 35.09 -6.27
N HIS A 294 -1.19 36.33 -5.93
CA HIS A 294 -0.73 37.34 -6.91
C HIS A 294 0.79 37.29 -7.17
N LYS A 295 1.52 36.40 -6.52
CA LYS A 295 2.97 36.27 -6.73
C LYS A 295 3.25 35.27 -7.86
N GLY A 296 4.07 35.69 -8.86
CA GLY A 296 4.36 34.87 -10.05
C GLY A 296 4.93 33.49 -9.71
N LEU A 297 5.80 33.38 -8.68
CA LEU A 297 6.34 32.10 -8.23
C LEU A 297 5.25 31.15 -7.70
N ILE A 298 4.25 31.68 -6.99
CA ILE A 298 3.15 30.87 -6.47
C ILE A 298 2.24 30.38 -7.60
N GLN A 299 1.98 31.25 -8.58
CA GLN A 299 1.21 30.89 -9.78
C GLN A 299 1.93 29.80 -10.58
N ASP A 300 3.26 29.91 -10.74
CA ASP A 300 4.09 28.89 -11.36
C ASP A 300 3.98 27.53 -10.62
N TRP A 301 4.13 27.52 -9.30
CA TRP A 301 4.01 26.29 -8.49
C TRP A 301 2.63 25.64 -8.59
N ILE A 302 1.56 26.44 -8.62
CA ILE A 302 0.18 25.93 -8.79
C ILE A 302 0.03 25.30 -10.18
N ALA A 303 0.49 25.97 -11.24
CA ALA A 303 0.38 25.49 -12.61
C ALA A 303 1.20 24.20 -12.83
N GLU A 304 2.47 24.20 -12.42
CA GLU A 304 3.37 23.05 -12.52
C GLU A 304 2.82 21.84 -11.72
N SER A 305 2.24 22.09 -10.54
CA SER A 305 1.64 21.03 -9.73
C SER A 305 0.42 20.43 -10.43
N ARG A 306 -0.45 21.23 -11.03
CA ARG A 306 -1.60 20.77 -11.80
C ARG A 306 -1.16 19.92 -12.98
N ILE A 307 -0.21 20.39 -13.78
CA ILE A 307 0.32 19.67 -14.94
C ILE A 307 0.90 18.32 -14.51
N ALA A 308 1.73 18.32 -13.47
CA ALA A 308 2.38 17.10 -12.99
C ALA A 308 1.40 16.06 -12.44
N ILE A 309 0.35 16.48 -11.72
CA ILE A 309 -0.71 15.61 -11.23
C ILE A 309 -1.48 14.98 -12.39
N ASP A 310 -1.88 15.77 -13.38
CA ASP A 310 -2.67 15.28 -14.51
C ASP A 310 -1.87 14.30 -15.38
N MET A 311 -0.59 14.58 -15.64
CA MET A 311 0.32 13.64 -16.32
C MET A 311 0.48 12.34 -15.52
N ALA A 312 0.65 12.41 -14.21
CA ALA A 312 0.79 11.24 -13.35
C ALA A 312 -0.49 10.40 -13.30
N ARG A 313 -1.67 11.05 -13.26
CA ARG A 313 -2.99 10.39 -13.29
C ARG A 313 -3.16 9.60 -14.57
N GLU A 314 -2.89 10.18 -15.74
CA GLU A 314 -2.98 9.48 -17.01
C GLU A 314 -2.04 8.27 -17.08
N TYR A 315 -0.84 8.38 -16.49
CA TYR A 315 0.09 7.25 -16.43
C TYR A 315 -0.41 6.14 -15.50
N VAL A 316 -1.03 6.49 -14.38
CA VAL A 316 -1.68 5.52 -13.47
C VAL A 316 -2.87 4.84 -14.17
N MET A 317 -3.72 5.60 -14.88
CA MET A 317 -4.84 5.03 -15.63
C MET A 317 -4.39 4.09 -16.74
N LYS A 318 -3.30 4.41 -17.43
CA LYS A 318 -2.66 3.48 -18.40
C LYS A 318 -2.23 2.18 -17.72
N ALA A 319 -1.60 2.25 -16.55
CA ALA A 319 -1.16 1.06 -15.83
C ALA A 319 -2.35 0.22 -15.35
N ALA A 320 -3.41 0.85 -14.85
CA ALA A 320 -4.66 0.19 -14.44
C ALA A 320 -5.31 -0.54 -15.61
N HIS A 321 -5.45 0.12 -16.76
CA HIS A 321 -6.00 -0.49 -17.98
C HIS A 321 -5.18 -1.69 -18.47
N LEU A 322 -3.86 -1.59 -18.44
CA LEU A 322 -2.98 -2.72 -18.81
C LEU A 322 -3.09 -3.88 -17.82
N MET A 323 -3.28 -3.59 -16.52
CA MET A 323 -3.55 -4.65 -15.54
C MET A 323 -4.81 -5.43 -15.89
N ASP A 324 -5.88 -4.73 -16.26
CA ASP A 324 -7.17 -5.35 -16.59
C ASP A 324 -7.14 -6.12 -17.92
N THR A 325 -6.34 -5.68 -18.89
CA THR A 325 -6.35 -6.23 -20.25
C THR A 325 -5.26 -7.25 -20.53
N VAL A 326 -4.04 -7.06 -20.02
CA VAL A 326 -2.87 -7.91 -20.32
C VAL A 326 -2.19 -8.48 -19.06
N GLY A 327 -2.61 -8.07 -17.87
CA GLY A 327 -2.13 -8.56 -16.60
C GLY A 327 -0.78 -7.97 -16.15
N SER A 328 -0.43 -8.20 -14.88
CA SER A 328 0.70 -7.57 -14.19
C SER A 328 2.07 -7.84 -14.83
N LYS A 329 2.28 -9.04 -15.38
CA LYS A 329 3.57 -9.42 -16.01
C LYS A 329 3.84 -8.61 -17.29
N ALA A 330 2.83 -8.40 -18.11
CA ALA A 330 2.95 -7.59 -19.32
C ALA A 330 3.06 -6.09 -18.97
N ALA A 331 2.24 -5.60 -18.04
CA ALA A 331 2.21 -4.23 -17.56
C ALA A 331 3.40 -3.81 -16.64
N ALA A 332 4.37 -4.70 -16.41
CA ALA A 332 5.42 -4.48 -15.41
C ALA A 332 6.30 -3.22 -15.66
N THR A 333 6.41 -2.75 -16.91
CA THR A 333 7.11 -1.50 -17.22
C THR A 333 6.34 -0.29 -16.70
N GLU A 334 5.05 -0.24 -16.97
CA GLU A 334 4.16 0.83 -16.54
C GLU A 334 3.99 0.84 -15.01
N ILE A 335 3.78 -0.34 -14.41
CA ILE A 335 3.73 -0.50 -12.93
C ILE A 335 5.01 0.02 -12.28
N SER A 336 6.18 -0.32 -12.83
CA SER A 336 7.45 0.20 -12.34
C SER A 336 7.58 1.71 -12.56
N GLY A 337 7.11 2.21 -13.71
CA GLY A 337 7.16 3.63 -14.07
C GLY A 337 6.33 4.50 -13.13
N ILE A 338 5.09 4.13 -12.88
CA ILE A 338 4.22 4.89 -11.95
C ILE A 338 4.78 4.88 -10.53
N LYS A 339 5.36 3.76 -10.09
CA LYS A 339 5.93 3.62 -8.74
C LYS A 339 7.15 4.53 -8.51
N VAL A 340 7.84 4.96 -9.57
CA VAL A 340 8.91 5.97 -9.53
C VAL A 340 8.33 7.38 -9.69
N ALA A 341 7.49 7.59 -10.70
CA ALA A 341 7.04 8.92 -11.10
C ALA A 341 6.06 9.53 -10.08
N VAL A 342 5.06 8.75 -9.65
CA VAL A 342 3.94 9.28 -8.86
C VAL A 342 4.35 9.73 -7.45
N PRO A 343 5.09 8.94 -6.64
CA PRO A 343 5.53 9.41 -5.32
C PRO A 343 6.48 10.61 -5.40
N ARG A 344 7.28 10.74 -6.46
CA ARG A 344 8.13 11.92 -6.69
C ARG A 344 7.29 13.15 -6.96
N MET A 345 6.35 13.06 -7.88
CA MET A 345 5.39 14.12 -8.18
C MET A 345 4.66 14.58 -6.92
N ALA A 346 4.12 13.63 -6.15
CA ALA A 346 3.40 13.94 -4.92
C ALA A 346 4.29 14.68 -3.90
N LEU A 347 5.56 14.24 -3.73
CA LEU A 347 6.51 14.93 -2.85
C LEU A 347 6.77 16.37 -3.30
N GLU A 348 6.95 16.63 -4.60
CA GLU A 348 7.17 17.97 -5.12
C GLU A 348 5.97 18.90 -4.87
N VAL A 349 4.74 18.38 -5.08
CA VAL A 349 3.52 19.15 -4.81
C VAL A 349 3.37 19.45 -3.32
N ILE A 350 3.62 18.46 -2.45
CA ILE A 350 3.54 18.63 -0.99
C ILE A 350 4.62 19.61 -0.51
N ASP A 351 5.84 19.53 -1.02
CA ASP A 351 6.93 20.43 -0.63
C ASP A 351 6.60 21.89 -0.96
N ARG A 352 6.08 22.16 -2.16
CA ARG A 352 5.56 23.49 -2.56
C ARG A 352 4.43 23.95 -1.63
N ALA A 353 3.49 23.05 -1.28
CA ALA A 353 2.41 23.38 -0.35
C ALA A 353 2.94 23.70 1.05
N ILE A 354 3.90 22.93 1.57
CA ILE A 354 4.59 23.22 2.85
C ILE A 354 5.22 24.61 2.79
N GLN A 355 5.95 24.92 1.73
CA GLN A 355 6.63 26.20 1.57
C GLN A 355 5.64 27.37 1.59
N VAL A 356 4.47 27.25 0.95
CA VAL A 356 3.43 28.27 0.95
C VAL A 356 2.80 28.45 2.34
N HIS A 357 2.72 27.38 3.13
CA HIS A 357 2.23 27.45 4.51
C HIS A 357 3.27 28.01 5.49
N GLY A 358 4.56 28.03 5.12
CA GLY A 358 5.65 28.42 5.99
C GLY A 358 5.79 27.48 7.19
N ALA A 359 6.11 28.00 8.38
CA ALA A 359 6.32 27.19 9.57
C ALA A 359 5.13 26.27 9.92
N ALA A 360 3.89 26.69 9.63
CA ALA A 360 2.71 25.87 9.86
C ALA A 360 2.73 24.57 9.00
N GLY A 361 3.33 24.60 7.82
CA GLY A 361 3.41 23.46 6.91
C GLY A 361 4.26 22.29 7.40
N VAL A 362 5.17 22.52 8.35
CA VAL A 362 6.02 21.48 8.95
C VAL A 362 5.54 21.02 10.33
N THR A 363 4.34 21.43 10.74
CA THR A 363 3.75 21.13 12.04
C THR A 363 2.42 20.40 11.89
N GLN A 364 1.82 20.00 13.01
CA GLN A 364 0.50 19.37 13.08
C GLN A 364 -0.68 20.30 12.72
N PHE A 365 -0.45 21.59 12.50
CA PHE A 365 -1.50 22.52 12.06
C PHE A 365 -2.00 22.28 10.64
N THR A 366 -1.27 21.50 9.87
CA THR A 366 -1.66 21.03 8.54
C THR A 366 -1.32 19.55 8.40
N PRO A 367 -2.01 18.80 7.52
CA PRO A 367 -1.65 17.41 7.27
C PRO A 367 -0.39 17.24 6.40
N LEU A 368 0.19 18.34 5.90
CA LEU A 368 1.24 18.33 4.87
C LEU A 368 2.51 17.60 5.29
N ALA A 369 2.97 17.82 6.53
CA ALA A 369 4.17 17.16 7.04
C ALA A 369 3.99 15.63 7.11
N HIS A 370 2.82 15.16 7.57
CA HIS A 370 2.49 13.74 7.59
C HIS A 370 2.35 13.17 6.16
N MET A 371 1.70 13.90 5.25
CA MET A 371 1.63 13.53 3.82
C MET A 371 3.02 13.39 3.21
N TYR A 372 3.94 14.33 3.51
CA TYR A 372 5.33 14.27 3.03
C TYR A 372 6.03 13.01 3.52
N ALA A 373 5.94 12.70 4.81
CA ALA A 373 6.53 11.51 5.42
C ALA A 373 6.02 10.23 4.73
N GLY A 374 4.71 10.10 4.54
CA GLY A 374 4.10 8.96 3.86
C GLY A 374 4.56 8.81 2.41
N MET A 375 4.57 9.90 1.63
CA MET A 375 5.02 9.85 0.23
C MET A 375 6.52 9.59 0.10
N ARG A 376 7.35 10.09 1.06
CA ARG A 376 8.79 9.78 1.08
C ARG A 376 9.04 8.30 1.36
N THR A 377 8.28 7.71 2.27
CA THR A 377 8.32 6.28 2.59
C THR A 377 7.98 5.44 1.36
N LEU A 378 7.00 5.85 0.57
CA LEU A 378 6.54 5.12 -0.60
C LEU A 378 7.58 5.00 -1.72
N ARG A 379 8.62 5.84 -1.73
CA ARG A 379 9.77 5.68 -2.63
C ARG A 379 10.71 4.54 -2.23
N ILE A 380 10.50 3.93 -1.07
CA ILE A 380 11.27 2.82 -0.52
C ILE A 380 10.43 1.55 -0.46
N ALA A 381 9.20 1.64 0.09
CA ALA A 381 8.29 0.52 0.26
C ALA A 381 7.88 -0.09 -1.09
N ASP A 382 7.57 -1.39 -1.10
CA ASP A 382 7.17 -2.18 -2.29
C ASP A 382 8.18 -2.13 -3.45
N GLY A 383 9.45 -1.97 -3.12
CA GLY A 383 10.58 -1.80 -4.01
C GLY A 383 11.00 -0.34 -4.15
N PRO A 384 12.28 -0.03 -3.88
CA PRO A 384 12.80 1.32 -4.02
C PRO A 384 12.85 1.76 -5.49
N ASP A 385 12.91 3.08 -5.71
CA ASP A 385 13.00 3.71 -7.04
C ASP A 385 14.04 3.02 -7.93
N GLU A 386 15.19 2.64 -7.38
CA GLU A 386 16.32 2.05 -8.10
C GLU A 386 15.98 0.67 -8.67
N VAL A 387 15.26 -0.18 -7.93
CA VAL A 387 14.81 -1.49 -8.39
C VAL A 387 13.80 -1.36 -9.53
N HIS A 388 12.88 -0.39 -9.43
CA HIS A 388 11.92 -0.12 -10.50
C HIS A 388 12.59 0.43 -11.75
N LYS A 389 13.53 1.38 -11.62
CA LYS A 389 14.33 1.89 -12.73
C LYS A 389 15.16 0.80 -13.41
N MET A 390 15.77 -0.09 -12.62
CA MET A 390 16.50 -1.25 -13.16
C MET A 390 15.56 -2.14 -13.97
N THR A 391 14.34 -2.38 -13.52
CA THR A 391 13.34 -3.17 -14.24
C THR A 391 12.98 -2.54 -15.58
N ILE A 392 12.73 -1.23 -15.59
CA ILE A 392 12.42 -0.46 -16.81
C ILE A 392 13.60 -0.54 -17.80
N ALA A 393 14.81 -0.20 -17.32
CA ALA A 393 15.99 -0.20 -18.15
C ALA A 393 16.30 -1.57 -18.79
N ARG A 394 16.18 -2.66 -18.00
CA ARG A 394 16.37 -4.03 -18.50
C ARG A 394 15.37 -4.39 -19.61
N ARG A 395 14.11 -3.98 -19.46
CA ARG A 395 13.08 -4.23 -20.46
C ARG A 395 13.32 -3.41 -21.72
N GLU A 396 13.70 -2.15 -21.59
CA GLU A 396 13.99 -1.27 -22.72
C GLU A 396 15.21 -1.77 -23.52
N ILE A 397 16.30 -2.12 -22.85
CA ILE A 397 17.49 -2.71 -23.52
C ILE A 397 17.11 -3.98 -24.28
N ARG A 398 16.28 -4.86 -23.70
CA ARG A 398 15.85 -6.09 -24.38
C ARG A 398 14.96 -5.87 -25.60
N ARG A 399 14.27 -4.75 -25.71
CA ARG A 399 13.54 -4.38 -26.94
C ARG A 399 14.48 -4.16 -28.11
N HIS A 400 15.68 -3.60 -27.85
CA HIS A 400 16.69 -3.36 -28.87
C HIS A 400 17.67 -4.51 -29.06
N GLN A 401 17.90 -5.28 -28.01
CA GLN A 401 18.83 -6.42 -28.01
C GLN A 401 18.22 -7.59 -27.21
N PRO A 402 17.37 -8.44 -27.83
CA PRO A 402 16.66 -9.52 -27.13
C PRO A 402 17.56 -10.53 -26.39
N ALA A 403 18.78 -10.78 -26.91
CA ALA A 403 19.76 -11.67 -26.30
C ALA A 403 20.52 -11.05 -25.10
N PHE A 404 20.33 -9.78 -24.82
CA PHE A 404 21.03 -9.11 -23.72
C PHE A 404 20.79 -9.80 -22.37
N ARG A 405 21.87 -10.17 -21.70
CA ARG A 405 21.87 -10.64 -20.31
C ARG A 405 22.69 -9.65 -19.50
N MET A 406 22.13 -9.10 -18.44
CA MET A 406 22.94 -8.39 -17.45
C MET A 406 23.83 -9.45 -16.80
N GLY A 407 25.15 -9.19 -16.77
CA GLY A 407 26.17 -10.16 -16.38
C GLY A 407 25.75 -10.93 -15.13
N SER A 408 25.91 -12.23 -15.17
CA SER A 408 25.97 -13.07 -13.98
C SER A 408 27.07 -12.48 -13.09
N LYS A 409 26.77 -12.30 -11.81
CA LYS A 409 27.81 -12.03 -10.82
C LYS A 409 28.89 -13.09 -11.02
N SER A 410 30.09 -12.64 -11.45
CA SER A 410 31.31 -13.43 -11.38
C SER A 410 31.63 -13.72 -9.93
#